data_1ceb51524445a9e9cad100ffc60ddf8b
#
_entry.id   1ceb51524445a9e9cad100ffc60ddf8b
#
_cell.length_a   1.000
_cell.length_b   1.000
_cell.length_c   1.000
_cell.angle_alpha   90.00
_cell.angle_beta   90.00
_cell.angle_gamma   90.00
#
_symmetry.space_group_name_H-M   'P 1'
#
loop_
_entity.id
_entity.type
_entity.pdbx_description
1 polymer ?
#
loop_
_entity_poly.entity_id
_entity_poly.type
_entity_poly.pdbx_seq_one_letter_code
_entity_poly.pdbx_strand_id
1 'polypeptide(L)'
;MTNPQPLRIKEGRTELTTFHNTSDLTFIHPAYGPDTYANVGTAIEQAGLARSTMAQTASLVYAAFNSSGRYSDEIKKIMKERLLWAFTGNLYAPNKGVYIQDNPEIRDNMPFMEESDLARRLEEGDEGVIYVPFGFKTGEMTPLELAKNAYVKALAGAEGAEKLAEVADKYKKNPYLWSLESVERPLTRVSALVSNRGLGDRLYIFSDDSGNDGYGCAFGVKG
;
A
#
# COMPACT_ATOMS: atom_id res chain seq x y z
N MET A 1 -24.28 0.31 2.47
CA MET A 1 -23.46 -0.14 1.33
C MET A 1 -23.31 1.03 0.39
N THR A 2 -22.16 1.68 0.42
CA THR A 2 -21.84 2.76 -0.52
C THR A 2 -21.56 2.12 -1.89
N ASN A 3 -22.31 2.57 -2.90
CA ASN A 3 -22.13 2.09 -4.26
C ASN A 3 -20.70 2.43 -4.71
N PRO A 4 -19.87 1.45 -5.18
CA PRO A 4 -18.52 1.73 -5.60
C PRO A 4 -18.52 2.79 -6.70
N GLN A 5 -17.82 3.89 -6.46
CA GLN A 5 -17.70 4.92 -7.50
C GLN A 5 -16.67 4.45 -8.55
N PRO A 6 -17.03 4.48 -9.83
CA PRO A 6 -16.12 4.09 -10.91
C PRO A 6 -14.94 5.06 -11.01
N LEU A 7 -13.81 4.56 -11.56
CA LEU A 7 -12.70 5.42 -11.98
C LEU A 7 -13.20 6.50 -12.94
N ARG A 8 -13.00 7.77 -12.60
CA ARG A 8 -13.29 8.90 -13.46
C ARG A 8 -12.01 9.31 -14.19
N ILE A 9 -12.11 9.60 -15.49
CA ILE A 9 -11.00 9.99 -16.35
C ILE A 9 -11.28 11.41 -16.84
N LYS A 10 -10.30 12.31 -16.67
CA LYS A 10 -10.39 13.67 -17.16
C LYS A 10 -9.63 13.78 -18.49
N GLU A 11 -10.29 14.27 -19.54
CA GLU A 11 -9.68 14.48 -20.85
C GLU A 11 -8.55 15.50 -20.78
N GLY A 12 -7.47 15.26 -21.56
CA GLY A 12 -6.32 16.14 -21.72
C GLY A 12 -5.15 15.91 -20.75
N ARG A 13 -5.34 15.14 -19.68
CA ARG A 13 -4.29 14.52 -18.83
C ARG A 13 -4.81 13.18 -18.40
N THR A 14 -3.91 12.21 -18.25
CA THR A 14 -4.33 10.89 -17.78
C THR A 14 -4.46 10.90 -16.25
N GLU A 15 -5.50 11.57 -15.77
CA GLU A 15 -5.86 11.67 -14.36
C GLU A 15 -6.88 10.57 -14.04
N LEU A 16 -6.56 9.74 -13.06
CA LEU A 16 -7.44 8.68 -12.55
C LEU A 16 -7.98 9.14 -11.21
N THR A 17 -9.25 9.54 -11.17
CA THR A 17 -9.88 10.01 -9.94
C THR A 17 -10.71 8.90 -9.31
N THR A 18 -10.50 8.67 -8.03
CA THR A 18 -11.27 7.72 -7.20
C THR A 18 -11.69 8.38 -5.89
N PHE A 19 -12.70 7.82 -5.24
CA PHE A 19 -13.12 8.25 -3.92
C PHE A 19 -12.24 7.63 -2.84
N HIS A 20 -11.69 8.48 -1.96
CA HIS A 20 -10.86 8.09 -0.84
C HIS A 20 -11.31 8.83 0.42
N ASN A 21 -11.64 8.06 1.47
CA ASN A 21 -12.26 8.61 2.67
C ASN A 21 -13.51 9.44 2.32
N THR A 22 -13.44 10.75 2.42
CA THR A 22 -14.57 11.69 2.22
C THR A 22 -14.41 12.57 0.98
N SER A 23 -13.37 12.37 0.15
CA SER A 23 -13.04 13.25 -0.97
C SER A 23 -12.56 12.51 -2.21
N ASP A 24 -12.56 13.21 -3.34
CA ASP A 24 -11.94 12.72 -4.56
C ASP A 24 -10.41 12.78 -4.43
N LEU A 25 -9.75 11.70 -4.83
CA LEU A 25 -8.31 11.57 -4.91
C LEU A 25 -7.89 11.32 -6.34
N THR A 26 -6.91 12.07 -6.85
CA THR A 26 -6.46 12.00 -8.24
C THR A 26 -5.05 11.43 -8.34
N PHE A 27 -4.93 10.31 -9.04
CA PHE A 27 -3.66 9.68 -9.41
C PHE A 27 -3.28 10.05 -10.83
N ILE A 28 -1.98 10.14 -11.08
CA ILE A 28 -1.44 10.43 -12.41
C ILE A 28 -1.00 9.12 -13.07
N HIS A 29 -1.50 8.87 -14.27
CA HIS A 29 -1.16 7.75 -15.13
C HIS A 29 -0.22 8.21 -16.26
N PRO A 30 0.75 7.37 -16.72
CA PRO A 30 1.04 6.02 -16.25
C PRO A 30 1.69 5.97 -14.87
N ALA A 31 1.73 4.77 -14.27
CA ALA A 31 2.53 4.54 -13.07
C ALA A 31 4.00 4.84 -13.32
N TYR A 32 4.70 5.31 -12.30
CA TYR A 32 6.16 5.50 -12.30
C TYR A 32 6.86 4.16 -12.07
N GLY A 33 7.98 3.96 -12.73
CA GLY A 33 8.70 2.68 -12.74
C GLY A 33 8.45 1.88 -14.03
N PRO A 34 8.94 0.62 -14.14
CA PRO A 34 9.55 -0.14 -13.04
C PRO A 34 10.94 0.35 -12.68
N ASP A 35 11.23 0.44 -11.38
CA ASP A 35 12.55 0.78 -10.85
C ASP A 35 12.60 0.43 -9.34
N THR A 36 13.70 0.77 -8.65
CA THR A 36 13.82 0.64 -7.19
C THR A 36 12.85 1.58 -6.45
N TYR A 37 12.54 1.24 -5.21
CA TYR A 37 11.61 2.02 -4.38
C TYR A 37 11.98 3.51 -4.30
N ALA A 38 13.30 3.82 -4.08
CA ALA A 38 13.78 5.19 -4.03
C ALA A 38 13.66 5.91 -5.38
N ASN A 39 14.04 5.25 -6.48
CA ASN A 39 13.99 5.87 -7.82
C ASN A 39 12.55 6.18 -8.22
N VAL A 40 11.60 5.28 -7.94
CA VAL A 40 10.18 5.52 -8.20
C VAL A 40 9.66 6.68 -7.34
N GLY A 41 10.00 6.72 -6.04
CA GLY A 41 9.63 7.83 -5.16
C GLY A 41 10.17 9.17 -5.64
N THR A 42 11.46 9.22 -6.00
CA THR A 42 12.13 10.41 -6.52
C THR A 42 11.48 10.89 -7.83
N ALA A 43 11.16 9.97 -8.74
CA ALA A 43 10.52 10.32 -10.02
C ALA A 43 9.11 10.92 -9.82
N ILE A 44 8.36 10.44 -8.84
CA ILE A 44 7.05 11.00 -8.46
C ILE A 44 7.22 12.43 -7.92
N GLU A 45 8.16 12.63 -6.99
CA GLU A 45 8.42 13.95 -6.38
C GLU A 45 8.96 14.96 -7.40
N GLN A 46 9.84 14.55 -8.31
CA GLN A 46 10.33 15.39 -9.41
C GLN A 46 9.23 15.82 -10.38
N ALA A 47 8.16 15.05 -10.49
CA ALA A 47 6.97 15.42 -11.25
C ALA A 47 6.03 16.37 -10.49
N GLY A 48 6.39 16.80 -9.27
CA GLY A 48 5.57 17.67 -8.42
C GLY A 48 4.35 16.96 -7.82
N LEU A 49 4.43 15.64 -7.62
CA LEU A 49 3.36 14.80 -7.10
C LEU A 49 3.72 14.27 -5.71
N ALA A 50 2.71 13.96 -4.93
CA ALA A 50 2.89 13.21 -3.69
C ALA A 50 3.01 11.71 -3.97
N ARG A 51 3.79 11.00 -3.16
CA ARG A 51 3.89 9.54 -3.18
C ARG A 51 2.62 8.93 -2.59
N SER A 52 2.01 7.94 -3.26
CA SER A 52 0.79 7.31 -2.77
C SER A 52 1.04 6.42 -1.55
N THR A 53 0.23 6.60 -0.50
CA THR A 53 0.23 5.74 0.69
C THR A 53 -0.50 4.42 0.42
N MET A 54 -0.45 3.47 1.37
CA MET A 54 -1.19 2.21 1.24
C MET A 54 -2.71 2.45 1.25
N ALA A 55 -3.21 3.36 2.07
CA ALA A 55 -4.62 3.71 2.10
C ALA A 55 -5.11 4.27 0.76
N GLN A 56 -4.32 5.15 0.16
CA GLN A 56 -4.59 5.72 -1.17
C GLN A 56 -4.51 4.66 -2.27
N THR A 57 -3.45 3.83 -2.25
CA THR A 57 -3.24 2.74 -3.21
C THR A 57 -4.37 1.70 -3.13
N ALA A 58 -4.86 1.38 -1.93
CA ALA A 58 -6.02 0.51 -1.74
C ALA A 58 -7.28 1.07 -2.42
N SER A 59 -7.50 2.39 -2.34
CA SER A 59 -8.63 3.05 -3.02
C SER A 59 -8.52 3.00 -4.54
N LEU A 60 -7.31 3.20 -5.09
CA LEU A 60 -7.05 3.08 -6.53
C LEU A 60 -7.31 1.65 -7.03
N VAL A 61 -6.78 0.66 -6.33
CA VAL A 61 -6.92 -0.76 -6.69
C VAL A 61 -8.40 -1.18 -6.58
N TYR A 62 -9.08 -0.78 -5.52
CA TYR A 62 -10.51 -1.03 -5.35
C TYR A 62 -11.34 -0.47 -6.51
N ALA A 63 -11.10 0.78 -6.88
CA ALA A 63 -11.77 1.40 -8.02
C ALA A 63 -11.48 0.66 -9.33
N ALA A 64 -10.23 0.25 -9.56
CA ALA A 64 -9.85 -0.52 -10.75
C ALA A 64 -10.54 -1.89 -10.82
N PHE A 65 -10.69 -2.58 -9.68
CA PHE A 65 -11.37 -3.89 -9.64
C PHE A 65 -12.88 -3.81 -9.78
N ASN A 66 -13.48 -2.66 -9.46
CA ASN A 66 -14.91 -2.40 -9.60
C ASN A 66 -15.27 -1.60 -10.87
N SER A 67 -14.30 -1.35 -11.74
CA SER A 67 -14.47 -0.69 -13.03
C SER A 67 -13.95 -1.56 -14.17
N SER A 68 -14.38 -1.24 -15.39
CA SER A 68 -13.89 -1.83 -16.63
C SER A 68 -13.23 -0.74 -17.49
N GLY A 69 -12.34 -1.17 -18.40
CA GLY A 69 -11.68 -0.30 -19.36
C GLY A 69 -10.15 -0.30 -19.19
N ARG A 70 -9.50 0.33 -20.18
CA ARG A 70 -8.05 0.28 -20.38
C ARG A 70 -7.24 0.53 -19.09
N TYR A 71 -7.54 1.58 -18.35
CA TYR A 71 -6.77 1.97 -17.18
C TYR A 71 -6.97 1.02 -16.00
N SER A 72 -8.20 0.52 -15.81
CA SER A 72 -8.48 -0.53 -14.83
C SER A 72 -7.71 -1.80 -15.13
N ASP A 73 -7.64 -2.19 -16.40
CA ASP A 73 -6.91 -3.38 -16.83
C ASP A 73 -5.40 -3.21 -16.70
N GLU A 74 -4.86 -2.01 -16.96
CA GLU A 74 -3.45 -1.69 -16.73
C GLU A 74 -3.06 -1.76 -15.24
N ILE A 75 -3.88 -1.24 -14.32
CA ILE A 75 -3.65 -1.35 -12.87
C ILE A 75 -3.66 -2.82 -12.44
N LYS A 76 -4.67 -3.59 -12.87
CA LYS A 76 -4.74 -5.03 -12.59
C LYS A 76 -3.53 -5.79 -13.16
N LYS A 77 -3.04 -5.38 -14.34
CA LYS A 77 -1.85 -5.95 -14.98
C LYS A 77 -0.59 -5.65 -14.17
N ILE A 78 -0.42 -4.42 -13.70
CA ILE A 78 0.71 -4.05 -12.81
C ILE A 78 0.73 -4.98 -11.60
N MET A 79 -0.39 -5.16 -10.90
CA MET A 79 -0.46 -6.06 -9.75
C MET A 79 -0.13 -7.52 -10.08
N LYS A 80 -0.37 -7.98 -11.30
CA LYS A 80 -0.06 -9.36 -11.75
C LYS A 80 1.40 -9.56 -12.14
N GLU A 81 2.06 -8.52 -12.60
CA GLU A 81 3.39 -8.62 -13.20
C GLU A 81 4.49 -7.98 -12.35
N ARG A 82 4.12 -7.11 -11.41
CA ARG A 82 5.04 -6.24 -10.66
C ARG A 82 4.58 -6.05 -9.21
N LEU A 83 5.45 -5.48 -8.40
CA LEU A 83 5.05 -4.89 -7.12
C LEU A 83 4.39 -3.53 -7.39
N LEU A 84 3.19 -3.33 -6.86
CA LEU A 84 2.58 -2.02 -6.76
C LEU A 84 2.93 -1.44 -5.39
N TRP A 85 3.99 -0.63 -5.33
CA TRP A 85 4.44 -0.05 -4.09
C TRP A 85 3.49 1.02 -3.56
N ALA A 86 3.41 1.05 -2.23
CA ALA A 86 2.83 2.14 -1.47
C ALA A 86 3.91 2.74 -0.55
N PHE A 87 3.94 4.06 -0.46
CA PHE A 87 4.93 4.76 0.36
C PHE A 87 4.46 4.89 1.81
N THR A 88 4.15 3.73 2.39
CA THR A 88 3.88 3.53 3.81
C THR A 88 4.96 2.58 4.33
N GLY A 89 5.83 3.09 5.19
CA GLY A 89 6.93 2.34 5.78
C GLY A 89 6.50 1.59 7.03
N ASN A 90 7.20 0.48 7.31
CA ASN A 90 7.00 -0.34 8.50
C ASN A 90 8.32 -0.50 9.23
N LEU A 91 8.35 -0.15 10.51
CA LEU A 91 9.48 -0.44 11.41
C LEU A 91 9.05 -1.50 12.42
N TYR A 92 9.60 -2.69 12.30
CA TYR A 92 9.41 -3.78 13.27
C TYR A 92 10.38 -3.60 14.43
N ALA A 93 9.85 -3.44 15.64
CA ALA A 93 10.60 -3.29 16.88
C ALA A 93 10.62 -4.60 17.68
N PRO A 94 11.81 -5.11 18.12
CA PRO A 94 11.94 -6.38 18.83
C PRO A 94 11.04 -6.47 20.06
N ASN A 95 10.32 -7.59 20.19
CA ASN A 95 9.44 -7.90 21.32
C ASN A 95 8.32 -6.87 21.58
N LYS A 96 8.07 -5.97 20.61
CA LYS A 96 7.07 -4.90 20.74
C LYS A 96 5.98 -5.02 19.67
N GLY A 97 6.29 -4.68 18.43
CA GLY A 97 5.32 -4.62 17.35
C GLY A 97 5.87 -3.85 16.15
N VAL A 98 4.97 -3.18 15.45
CA VAL A 98 5.27 -2.47 14.20
C VAL A 98 4.83 -1.02 14.31
N TYR A 99 5.74 -0.08 14.06
CA TYR A 99 5.42 1.31 13.79
C TYR A 99 5.18 1.46 12.29
N ILE A 100 4.13 2.14 11.92
CA ILE A 100 3.70 2.40 10.55
C ILE A 100 3.68 3.90 10.34
N GLN A 101 4.28 4.37 9.26
CA GLN A 101 4.38 5.77 8.92
C GLN A 101 4.18 5.98 7.43
N ASP A 102 3.30 6.90 7.06
CA ASP A 102 3.13 7.31 5.68
C ASP A 102 4.25 8.26 5.23
N ASN A 103 4.69 8.06 3.99
CA ASN A 103 5.70 8.88 3.33
C ASN A 103 6.98 9.12 4.16
N PRO A 104 7.60 8.07 4.74
CA PRO A 104 8.85 8.23 5.46
C PRO A 104 9.97 8.71 4.52
N GLU A 105 11.04 9.24 5.09
CA GLU A 105 12.28 9.45 4.35
C GLU A 105 12.76 8.12 3.75
N ILE A 106 13.39 8.17 2.58
CA ILE A 106 13.94 6.98 1.93
C ILE A 106 15.45 7.07 1.93
N ARG A 107 16.11 6.04 2.47
CA ARG A 107 17.57 5.87 2.42
C ARG A 107 17.89 4.45 1.97
N ASP A 108 18.87 4.30 1.12
CA ASP A 108 19.33 2.99 0.61
C ASP A 108 18.16 2.11 0.08
N ASN A 109 17.24 2.72 -0.66
CA ASN A 109 16.01 2.10 -1.21
C ASN A 109 15.02 1.56 -0.16
N MET A 110 15.17 1.93 1.10
CA MET A 110 14.27 1.51 2.19
C MET A 110 13.71 2.71 2.95
N PRO A 111 12.55 2.58 3.60
CA PRO A 111 12.06 3.57 4.55
C PRO A 111 13.10 3.79 5.65
N PHE A 112 13.47 5.04 5.89
CA PHE A 112 14.29 5.40 7.04
C PHE A 112 13.38 5.79 8.21
N MET A 113 13.41 4.99 9.26
CA MET A 113 12.52 5.12 10.43
C MET A 113 13.34 4.78 11.69
N GLU A 114 13.27 5.64 12.69
CA GLU A 114 13.95 5.45 13.98
C GLU A 114 12.93 5.21 15.09
N GLU A 115 13.08 4.10 15.82
CA GLU A 115 12.11 3.68 16.85
C GLU A 115 11.90 4.76 17.92
N SER A 116 12.97 5.40 18.39
CA SER A 116 12.90 6.44 19.42
C SER A 116 12.13 7.68 18.96
N ASP A 117 12.29 8.08 17.70
CA ASP A 117 11.53 9.22 17.15
C ASP A 117 10.06 8.86 16.99
N LEU A 118 9.76 7.68 16.44
CA LEU A 118 8.38 7.23 16.25
C LEU A 118 7.64 7.04 17.58
N ALA A 119 8.32 6.48 18.59
CA ALA A 119 7.73 6.34 19.91
C ALA A 119 7.39 7.72 20.54
N ARG A 120 8.32 8.68 20.45
CA ARG A 120 8.08 10.04 20.90
C ARG A 120 6.91 10.72 20.18
N ARG A 121 6.86 10.63 18.85
CA ARG A 121 5.78 11.18 18.02
C ARG A 121 4.42 10.58 18.37
N LEU A 122 4.38 9.26 18.62
CA LEU A 122 3.18 8.56 19.05
C LEU A 122 2.71 9.07 20.45
N GLU A 123 3.62 9.28 21.40
CA GLU A 123 3.32 9.86 22.73
C GLU A 123 2.83 11.30 22.63
N GLU A 124 3.32 12.07 21.66
CA GLU A 124 2.88 13.45 21.37
C GLU A 124 1.53 13.50 20.62
N GLY A 125 0.96 12.35 20.25
CA GLY A 125 -0.33 12.26 19.57
C GLY A 125 -0.26 12.56 18.07
N ASP A 126 0.91 12.35 17.43
CA ASP A 126 1.07 12.50 15.98
C ASP A 126 0.29 11.41 15.23
N GLU A 127 -0.79 11.80 14.56
CA GLU A 127 -1.65 10.91 13.78
C GLU A 127 -0.93 10.29 12.55
N GLY A 128 0.23 10.81 12.16
CA GLY A 128 1.06 10.27 11.07
C GLY A 128 1.85 9.01 11.44
N VAL A 129 1.82 8.60 12.71
CA VAL A 129 2.48 7.39 13.21
C VAL A 129 1.45 6.49 13.88
N ILE A 130 1.37 5.25 13.45
CA ILE A 130 0.50 4.24 14.04
C ILE A 130 1.36 3.10 14.58
N TYR A 131 1.00 2.59 15.76
CA TYR A 131 1.66 1.44 16.36
C TYR A 131 0.72 0.25 16.51
N VAL A 132 1.20 -0.94 16.14
CA VAL A 132 0.47 -2.20 16.30
C VAL A 132 1.35 -3.21 17.02
N PRO A 133 0.94 -3.74 18.19
CA PRO A 133 1.69 -4.79 18.87
C PRO A 133 1.70 -6.08 18.04
N PHE A 134 2.76 -6.90 18.21
CA PHE A 134 2.76 -8.24 17.62
C PHE A 134 1.57 -9.08 18.12
N GLY A 135 1.25 -10.14 17.38
CA GLY A 135 0.09 -11.00 17.66
C GLY A 135 -1.05 -10.83 16.66
N PHE A 136 -0.92 -9.93 15.69
CA PHE A 136 -1.82 -9.90 14.53
C PHE A 136 -1.58 -11.12 13.63
N LYS A 137 -2.66 -11.60 13.00
CA LYS A 137 -2.58 -12.76 12.10
C LYS A 137 -1.82 -12.41 10.84
N THR A 138 -0.89 -13.26 10.43
CA THR A 138 -0.18 -13.24 9.15
C THR A 138 -0.58 -14.43 8.29
N GLY A 139 -0.03 -14.52 7.08
CA GLY A 139 -0.31 -15.62 6.18
C GLY A 139 -1.68 -15.55 5.53
N GLU A 140 -2.22 -16.72 5.19
CA GLU A 140 -3.53 -16.83 4.56
C GLU A 140 -4.67 -16.54 5.55
N MET A 141 -5.64 -15.75 5.09
CA MET A 141 -6.82 -15.40 5.87
C MET A 141 -8.01 -15.13 4.96
N THR A 142 -9.22 -15.24 5.48
CA THR A 142 -10.41 -14.86 4.71
C THR A 142 -10.45 -13.34 4.47
N PRO A 143 -11.17 -12.84 3.45
CA PRO A 143 -11.37 -11.41 3.24
C PRO A 143 -11.96 -10.70 4.48
N LEU A 144 -12.87 -11.34 5.19
CA LEU A 144 -13.44 -10.80 6.42
C LEU A 144 -12.41 -10.67 7.55
N GLU A 145 -11.50 -11.64 7.70
CA GLU A 145 -10.38 -11.56 8.65
C GLU A 145 -9.40 -10.45 8.24
N LEU A 146 -9.14 -10.29 6.92
CA LEU A 146 -8.28 -9.23 6.39
C LEU A 146 -8.82 -7.85 6.76
N ALA A 147 -10.12 -7.58 6.53
CA ALA A 147 -10.77 -6.33 6.89
C ALA A 147 -10.69 -6.00 8.40
N LYS A 148 -10.62 -7.02 9.24
CA LYS A 148 -10.55 -6.87 10.71
C LYS A 148 -9.13 -6.90 11.26
N ASN A 149 -8.14 -7.23 10.45
CA ASN A 149 -6.74 -7.38 10.87
C ASN A 149 -6.18 -6.04 11.36
N ALA A 150 -5.65 -6.02 12.58
CA ALA A 150 -5.15 -4.78 13.20
C ALA A 150 -4.01 -4.15 12.41
N TYR A 151 -3.09 -4.98 11.90
CA TYR A 151 -1.96 -4.51 11.09
C TYR A 151 -2.44 -3.94 9.74
N VAL A 152 -3.36 -4.61 9.05
CA VAL A 152 -3.89 -4.11 7.76
C VAL A 152 -4.68 -2.82 7.95
N LYS A 153 -5.43 -2.68 9.06
CA LYS A 153 -6.11 -1.42 9.41
C LYS A 153 -5.14 -0.29 9.71
N ALA A 154 -4.05 -0.58 10.38
CA ALA A 154 -3.02 0.43 10.64
C ALA A 154 -2.30 0.84 9.35
N LEU A 155 -2.05 -0.13 8.44
CA LEU A 155 -1.36 0.09 7.18
C LEU A 155 -2.19 0.87 6.14
N ALA A 156 -3.49 0.56 6.04
CA ALA A 156 -4.37 1.07 4.97
C ALA A 156 -5.54 1.92 5.48
N GLY A 157 -5.66 2.13 6.78
CA GLY A 157 -6.87 2.68 7.38
C GLY A 157 -8.03 1.65 7.42
N ALA A 158 -9.07 1.93 8.19
CA ALA A 158 -10.22 1.03 8.30
C ALA A 158 -10.92 0.84 6.94
N GLU A 159 -11.19 1.93 6.22
CA GLU A 159 -11.79 1.90 4.88
C GLU A 159 -10.90 1.19 3.86
N GLY A 160 -9.58 1.44 3.89
CA GLY A 160 -8.63 0.76 3.01
C GLY A 160 -8.57 -0.74 3.24
N ALA A 161 -8.64 -1.20 4.50
CA ALA A 161 -8.70 -2.61 4.84
C ALA A 161 -9.98 -3.29 4.30
N GLU A 162 -11.13 -2.62 4.38
CA GLU A 162 -12.38 -3.09 3.78
C GLU A 162 -12.29 -3.15 2.24
N LYS A 163 -11.75 -2.11 1.60
CA LYS A 163 -11.50 -2.08 0.15
C LYS A 163 -10.59 -3.21 -0.31
N LEU A 164 -9.50 -3.49 0.41
CA LEU A 164 -8.61 -4.60 0.10
C LEU A 164 -9.29 -5.96 0.28
N ALA A 165 -10.15 -6.11 1.27
CA ALA A 165 -10.96 -7.32 1.46
C ALA A 165 -11.92 -7.53 0.29
N GLU A 166 -12.62 -6.50 -0.18
CA GLU A 166 -13.49 -6.59 -1.35
C GLU A 166 -12.71 -6.89 -2.65
N VAL A 167 -11.50 -6.36 -2.80
CA VAL A 167 -10.59 -6.74 -3.89
C VAL A 167 -10.19 -8.21 -3.78
N ALA A 168 -9.91 -8.69 -2.57
CA ALA A 168 -9.55 -10.08 -2.33
C ALA A 168 -10.68 -11.05 -2.72
N ASP A 169 -11.94 -10.69 -2.51
CA ASP A 169 -13.11 -11.47 -2.93
C ASP A 169 -13.22 -11.67 -4.46
N LYS A 170 -12.50 -10.88 -5.27
CA LYS A 170 -12.46 -11.08 -6.73
C LYS A 170 -11.53 -12.22 -7.15
N TYR A 171 -10.72 -12.73 -6.24
CA TYR A 171 -9.82 -13.86 -6.48
C TYR A 171 -10.44 -15.18 -6.00
N LYS A 172 -9.96 -16.30 -6.58
CA LYS A 172 -10.43 -17.64 -6.21
C LYS A 172 -9.84 -18.14 -4.89
N LYS A 173 -8.73 -17.54 -4.47
CA LYS A 173 -7.99 -17.93 -3.27
C LYS A 173 -8.04 -16.79 -2.27
N ASN A 174 -8.04 -17.16 -1.01
CA ASN A 174 -7.95 -16.21 0.10
C ASN A 174 -6.71 -15.31 0.01
N PRO A 175 -6.80 -14.05 0.43
CA PRO A 175 -5.66 -13.15 0.48
C PRO A 175 -4.57 -13.65 1.42
N TYR A 176 -3.37 -13.13 1.24
CA TYR A 176 -2.21 -13.49 2.04
C TYR A 176 -1.50 -12.22 2.53
N LEU A 177 -1.32 -12.12 3.82
CA LEU A 177 -0.51 -11.07 4.44
C LEU A 177 0.91 -11.57 4.66
N TRP A 178 1.85 -11.03 3.90
CA TRP A 178 3.29 -11.27 4.06
C TRP A 178 3.87 -10.21 4.98
N SER A 179 4.03 -10.55 6.25
CA SER A 179 4.53 -9.66 7.31
C SER A 179 5.28 -10.48 8.34
N LEU A 180 6.09 -9.83 9.17
CA LEU A 180 6.86 -10.48 10.22
C LEU A 180 6.05 -10.56 11.51
N GLU A 181 6.11 -11.70 12.19
CA GLU A 181 5.44 -11.96 13.48
C GLU A 181 6.32 -11.60 14.69
N SER A 182 7.64 -11.55 14.46
CA SER A 182 8.64 -11.16 15.45
C SER A 182 9.94 -10.80 14.74
N VAL A 183 10.80 -10.06 15.41
CA VAL A 183 12.16 -9.72 14.94
C VAL A 183 13.13 -9.72 16.12
N GLU A 184 14.41 -10.02 15.84
CA GLU A 184 15.48 -9.97 16.85
C GLU A 184 16.13 -8.59 16.96
N ARG A 185 16.03 -7.78 15.91
CA ARG A 185 16.56 -6.41 15.82
C ARG A 185 15.56 -5.52 15.06
N PRO A 186 15.63 -4.20 15.22
CA PRO A 186 14.78 -3.30 14.43
C PRO A 186 15.01 -3.52 12.93
N LEU A 187 13.91 -3.65 12.19
CA LEU A 187 13.91 -3.87 10.74
C LEU A 187 12.87 -2.98 10.08
N THR A 188 13.29 -2.22 9.07
CA THR A 188 12.37 -1.48 8.21
C THR A 188 11.96 -2.32 7.00
N ARG A 189 10.73 -2.09 6.52
CA ARG A 189 10.14 -2.79 5.37
C ARG A 189 9.35 -1.83 4.50
N VAL A 190 9.35 -2.07 3.19
CA VAL A 190 8.47 -1.41 2.24
C VAL A 190 7.10 -2.07 2.23
N SER A 191 6.08 -1.35 1.75
CA SER A 191 4.74 -1.88 1.56
C SER A 191 4.39 -2.00 0.08
N ALA A 192 3.77 -3.11 -0.31
CA ALA A 192 3.33 -3.33 -1.67
C ALA A 192 2.06 -4.19 -1.77
N LEU A 193 1.36 -4.05 -2.89
CA LEU A 193 0.29 -4.96 -3.31
C LEU A 193 0.75 -5.74 -4.55
N VAL A 194 0.42 -7.02 -4.60
CA VAL A 194 0.70 -7.87 -5.75
C VAL A 194 -0.33 -9.00 -5.88
N SER A 195 -0.52 -9.51 -7.09
CA SER A 195 -1.38 -10.67 -7.33
C SER A 195 -0.77 -11.63 -8.35
N ASN A 196 0.52 -11.87 -8.24
CA ASN A 196 1.29 -12.66 -9.21
C ASN A 196 0.79 -14.11 -9.30
N ARG A 197 0.61 -14.61 -10.53
CA ARG A 197 0.21 -16.00 -10.79
C ARG A 197 1.21 -17.02 -10.24
N GLY A 198 2.50 -16.72 -10.27
CA GLY A 198 3.55 -17.56 -9.69
C GLY A 198 3.39 -17.77 -8.19
N LEU A 199 2.77 -16.81 -7.49
CA LEU A 199 2.47 -16.86 -6.06
C LEU A 199 1.08 -17.44 -5.74
N GLY A 200 0.26 -17.80 -6.75
CA GLY A 200 -1.00 -18.49 -6.52
C GLY A 200 -2.27 -17.74 -6.91
N ASP A 201 -2.19 -16.64 -7.66
CA ASP A 201 -3.32 -15.86 -8.20
C ASP A 201 -4.31 -15.43 -7.09
N ARG A 202 -3.81 -14.71 -6.09
CA ARG A 202 -4.53 -14.13 -4.97
C ARG A 202 -4.02 -12.72 -4.67
N LEU A 203 -4.72 -11.96 -3.88
CA LEU A 203 -4.20 -10.70 -3.35
C LEU A 203 -3.14 -11.00 -2.28
N TYR A 204 -1.96 -10.42 -2.45
CA TYR A 204 -0.91 -10.34 -1.43
C TYR A 204 -0.76 -8.90 -0.97
N ILE A 205 -0.66 -8.74 0.34
CA ILE A 205 -0.22 -7.50 0.99
C ILE A 205 1.17 -7.79 1.53
N PHE A 206 2.17 -7.09 1.00
CA PHE A 206 3.57 -7.28 1.35
C PHE A 206 4.06 -6.20 2.32
N SER A 207 4.85 -6.66 3.29
CA SER A 207 5.76 -5.86 4.08
C SER A 207 7.10 -6.59 4.10
N ASP A 208 8.01 -6.23 3.18
CA ASP A 208 9.25 -6.95 2.93
C ASP A 208 10.45 -6.03 2.63
N ASP A 209 11.58 -6.59 2.22
CA ASP A 209 12.83 -5.89 1.91
C ASP A 209 13.09 -5.69 0.41
N SER A 210 12.02 -5.79 -0.41
CA SER A 210 12.12 -5.67 -1.87
C SER A 210 12.39 -4.25 -2.41
N GLY A 211 12.70 -3.28 -1.56
CA GLY A 211 12.98 -1.90 -1.98
C GLY A 211 14.09 -1.75 -3.04
N ASN A 212 15.04 -2.71 -3.08
CA ASN A 212 16.10 -2.78 -4.09
C ASN A 212 15.66 -3.47 -5.39
N ASP A 213 14.49 -4.07 -5.44
CA ASP A 213 14.00 -4.77 -6.62
C ASP A 213 13.59 -3.77 -7.70
N GLY A 214 14.27 -3.81 -8.85
CA GLY A 214 14.06 -2.87 -9.96
C GLY A 214 12.78 -3.12 -10.79
N TYR A 215 11.76 -3.78 -10.25
CA TYR A 215 10.53 -4.14 -10.97
C TYR A 215 9.24 -3.60 -10.33
N GLY A 216 9.35 -2.78 -9.31
CA GLY A 216 8.19 -2.17 -8.67
C GLY A 216 7.74 -0.87 -9.35
N CYS A 217 6.46 -0.58 -9.25
CA CYS A 217 5.83 0.63 -9.78
C CYS A 217 4.98 1.30 -8.69
N ALA A 218 4.74 2.59 -8.83
CA ALA A 218 3.77 3.30 -7.98
C ALA A 218 3.08 4.42 -8.77
N PHE A 219 1.98 4.92 -8.25
CA PHE A 219 1.30 6.08 -8.80
C PHE A 219 1.61 7.33 -7.98
N GLY A 220 1.83 8.45 -8.66
CA GLY A 220 1.86 9.75 -8.02
C GLY A 220 0.45 10.29 -7.79
N VAL A 221 0.27 11.00 -6.68
CA VAL A 221 -1.00 11.62 -6.28
C VAL A 221 -0.89 13.13 -6.48
N LYS A 222 -1.93 13.72 -7.06
CA LYS A 222 -2.06 15.17 -7.18
C LYS A 222 -2.49 15.77 -5.86
N GLY A 223 -1.72 16.72 -5.35
CA GLY A 223 -2.07 17.52 -4.18
C GLY A 223 -3.20 18.52 -4.43
#